data_2f57cd5d85c4574a9dfe802ddbc8afcf
#
_entry.id   2f57cd5d85c4574a9dfe802ddbc8afcf
#
_cell.length_a   1.000
_cell.length_b   1.000
_cell.length_c   1.000
_cell.angle_alpha   90.00
_cell.angle_beta   90.00
_cell.angle_gamma   90.00
#
_symmetry.space_group_name_H-M   'P 1'
#
loop_
_entity.id
_entity.type
_entity.pdbx_description
1 polymer ?
#
loop_
_entity_poly.entity_id
_entity_poly.type
_entity_poly.pdbx_seq_one_letter_code
_entity_poly.pdbx_strand_id
1 'polypeptide(L)'
;LNDDQLRKIRLAKDIILERFNEPPTLVELSEEINLGLRQLKQGFKETYGKPVFQYLLDYKMDKAAKLLSDGKYNVNEVSIELGYSNSSHFIHAFKKKFGITPLSFIKQS
;
A
#
# COMPACT_ATOMS: atom_id res chain seq x y z
N LEU A 1 -8.98 6.08 21.21
CA LEU A 1 -8.55 7.26 20.43
C LEU A 1 -9.55 8.40 20.62
N ASN A 2 -9.05 9.61 20.84
CA ASN A 2 -9.91 10.79 20.83
C ASN A 2 -10.10 11.28 19.39
N ASP A 3 -10.99 12.27 19.20
CA ASP A 3 -11.33 12.77 17.87
C ASP A 3 -10.13 13.36 17.12
N ASP A 4 -9.25 14.06 17.84
CA ASP A 4 -8.05 14.64 17.23
C ASP A 4 -7.07 13.56 16.76
N GLN A 5 -6.85 12.54 17.58
CA GLN A 5 -6.00 11.42 17.21
C GLN A 5 -6.57 10.65 16.03
N LEU A 6 -7.87 10.41 16.03
CA LEU A 6 -8.54 9.72 14.92
C LEU A 6 -8.42 10.50 13.61
N ARG A 7 -8.57 11.83 13.68
CA ARG A 7 -8.39 12.70 12.50
C ARG A 7 -6.96 12.59 11.95
N LYS A 8 -5.95 12.55 12.83
CA LYS A 8 -4.55 12.40 12.43
C LYS A 8 -4.29 11.03 11.81
N ILE A 9 -4.89 9.97 12.35
CA ILE A 9 -4.76 8.62 11.80
C ILE A 9 -5.37 8.55 10.39
N ARG A 10 -6.53 9.17 10.18
CA ARG A 10 -7.15 9.25 8.86
C ARG A 10 -6.27 10.02 7.87
N LEU A 11 -5.65 11.11 8.34
CA LEU A 11 -4.71 11.86 7.53
C LEU A 11 -3.50 11.00 7.13
N ALA A 12 -2.98 10.20 8.05
CA ALA A 12 -1.89 9.28 7.75
C ALA A 12 -2.27 8.32 6.61
N LYS A 13 -3.47 7.74 6.68
CA LYS A 13 -3.98 6.86 5.62
C LYS A 13 -4.02 7.59 4.28
N ASP A 14 -4.56 8.80 4.26
CA ASP A 14 -4.66 9.59 3.02
C ASP A 14 -3.27 9.89 2.43
N ILE A 15 -2.31 10.22 3.28
CA ILE A 15 -0.94 10.52 2.84
C ILE A 15 -0.28 9.30 2.19
N ILE A 16 -0.37 8.13 2.83
CA ILE A 16 0.28 6.93 2.28
C ILE A 16 -0.39 6.45 0.99
N LEU A 17 -1.70 6.63 0.86
CA LEU A 17 -2.40 6.25 -0.37
C LEU A 17 -2.10 7.22 -1.51
N GLU A 18 -1.98 8.51 -1.21
CA GLU A 18 -1.61 9.51 -2.20
C GLU A 18 -0.18 9.30 -2.71
N ARG A 19 0.74 8.92 -1.80
CA ARG A 19 2.14 8.68 -2.13
C ARG A 19 2.47 7.20 -2.16
N PHE A 20 1.59 6.38 -2.71
CA PHE A 20 1.71 4.92 -2.65
C PHE A 20 2.99 4.37 -3.28
N ASN A 21 3.52 5.02 -4.32
CA ASN A 21 4.73 4.56 -5.02
C ASN A 21 6.02 5.08 -4.40
N GLU A 22 5.95 6.07 -3.53
CA GLU A 22 7.11 6.62 -2.82
C GLU A 22 6.66 7.12 -1.45
N PRO A 23 6.24 6.20 -0.56
CA PRO A 23 5.66 6.59 0.72
C PRO A 23 6.70 7.12 1.69
N PRO A 24 6.30 7.97 2.64
CA PRO A 24 7.18 8.38 3.72
C PRO A 24 7.48 7.20 4.65
N THR A 25 8.57 7.29 5.40
CA THR A 25 8.83 6.34 6.49
C THR A 25 7.82 6.57 7.61
N LEU A 26 7.70 5.60 8.53
CA LEU A 26 6.82 5.77 9.70
C LEU A 26 7.20 6.98 10.54
N VAL A 27 8.50 7.23 10.72
CA VAL A 27 8.98 8.39 11.47
C VAL A 27 8.56 9.69 10.77
N GLU A 28 8.80 9.78 9.47
CA GLU A 28 8.39 10.94 8.67
C GLU A 28 6.88 11.15 8.74
N LEU A 29 6.11 10.08 8.63
CA LEU A 29 4.65 10.13 8.69
C LEU A 29 4.17 10.63 10.05
N SER A 30 4.76 10.12 11.14
CA SER A 30 4.40 10.56 12.50
C SER A 30 4.68 12.05 12.70
N GLU A 31 5.78 12.54 12.16
CA GLU A 31 6.13 13.97 12.23
C GLU A 31 5.13 14.80 11.40
N GLU A 32 4.81 14.34 10.21
CA GLU A 32 3.92 15.07 9.30
C GLU A 32 2.52 15.25 9.86
N ILE A 33 2.00 14.22 10.56
CA ILE A 33 0.67 14.30 11.18
C ILE A 33 0.72 14.82 12.62
N ASN A 34 1.90 15.11 13.13
CA ASN A 34 2.10 15.58 14.51
C ASN A 34 1.53 14.62 15.55
N LEU A 35 1.89 13.34 15.44
CA LEU A 35 1.48 12.28 16.36
C LEU A 35 2.70 11.42 16.66
N GLY A 36 2.84 10.94 17.90
CA GLY A 36 3.97 10.09 18.27
C GLY A 36 3.98 8.79 17.47
N LEU A 37 5.19 8.25 17.20
CA LEU A 37 5.35 7.05 16.39
C LEU A 37 4.56 5.86 16.97
N ARG A 38 4.62 5.66 18.29
CA ARG A 38 3.89 4.59 18.95
C ARG A 38 2.38 4.74 18.78
N GLN A 39 1.89 5.97 18.96
CA GLN A 39 0.47 6.29 18.81
C GLN A 39 0.00 6.10 17.38
N LEU A 40 0.85 6.45 16.40
CA LEU A 40 0.56 6.22 14.98
C LEU A 40 0.40 4.73 14.70
N LYS A 41 1.36 3.90 15.11
CA LYS A 41 1.32 2.45 14.88
C LYS A 41 0.09 1.82 15.51
N GLN A 42 -0.14 2.11 16.79
CA GLN A 42 -1.26 1.53 17.54
C GLN A 42 -2.60 2.03 17.02
N GLY A 43 -2.73 3.33 16.84
CA GLY A 43 -3.98 3.94 16.39
C GLY A 43 -4.36 3.52 14.97
N PHE A 44 -3.38 3.40 14.08
CA PHE A 44 -3.64 2.95 12.71
C PHE A 44 -4.16 1.52 12.69
N LYS A 45 -3.51 0.62 13.44
CA LYS A 45 -3.94 -0.78 13.52
C LYS A 45 -5.34 -0.90 14.15
N GLU A 46 -5.63 -0.12 15.18
CA GLU A 46 -6.96 -0.11 15.82
C GLU A 46 -8.04 0.39 14.84
N THR A 47 -7.72 1.41 14.05
CA THR A 47 -8.69 2.03 13.14
C THR A 47 -8.93 1.20 11.88
N TYR A 48 -7.86 0.68 11.28
CA TYR A 48 -7.93 0.00 9.98
C TYR A 48 -7.67 -1.50 10.03
N GLY A 49 -7.37 -2.06 11.21
CA GLY A 49 -7.19 -3.50 11.39
C GLY A 49 -5.84 -4.05 10.97
N LYS A 50 -4.93 -3.22 10.45
CA LYS A 50 -3.62 -3.64 9.93
C LYS A 50 -2.56 -2.57 10.21
N PRO A 51 -1.28 -2.97 10.29
CA PRO A 51 -0.17 -2.01 10.31
C PRO A 51 -0.16 -1.15 9.04
N VAL A 52 0.44 0.03 9.14
CA VAL A 52 0.47 1.03 8.07
C VAL A 52 0.92 0.45 6.72
N PHE A 53 2.08 -0.21 6.69
CA PHE A 53 2.63 -0.70 5.42
C PHE A 53 1.96 -1.96 4.91
N GLN A 54 1.31 -2.75 5.76
CA GLN A 54 0.48 -3.85 5.31
C GLN A 54 -0.77 -3.32 4.61
N TYR A 55 -1.37 -2.27 5.16
CA TYR A 55 -2.50 -1.59 4.54
C TYR A 55 -2.12 -1.04 3.17
N LEU A 56 -0.95 -0.39 3.08
CA LEU A 56 -0.45 0.15 1.82
C LEU A 56 -0.18 -0.96 0.80
N LEU A 57 0.43 -2.07 1.24
CA LEU A 57 0.71 -3.20 0.36
C LEU A 57 -0.55 -3.79 -0.22
N ASP A 58 -1.59 -3.96 0.59
CA ASP A 58 -2.89 -4.46 0.12
C ASP A 58 -3.49 -3.52 -0.92
N TYR A 59 -3.41 -2.21 -0.68
CA TYR A 59 -3.88 -1.20 -1.64
C TYR A 59 -3.13 -1.32 -2.98
N LYS A 60 -1.80 -1.43 -2.92
CA LYS A 60 -0.96 -1.57 -4.12
C LYS A 60 -1.31 -2.82 -4.92
N MET A 61 -1.53 -3.94 -4.24
CA MET A 61 -1.85 -5.19 -4.92
C MET A 61 -3.25 -5.14 -5.55
N ASP A 62 -4.22 -4.52 -4.90
CA ASP A 62 -5.55 -4.31 -5.47
C ASP A 62 -5.47 -3.41 -6.72
N LYS A 63 -4.65 -2.36 -6.65
CA LYS A 63 -4.40 -1.47 -7.79
C LYS A 63 -3.71 -2.21 -8.92
N ALA A 64 -2.76 -3.08 -8.60
CA ALA A 64 -2.07 -3.92 -9.58
C ALA A 64 -3.05 -4.81 -10.35
N ALA A 65 -3.97 -5.46 -9.63
CA ALA A 65 -4.97 -6.33 -10.27
C ALA A 65 -5.84 -5.54 -11.26
N LYS A 66 -6.22 -4.33 -10.90
CA LYS A 66 -7.00 -3.45 -11.82
C LYS A 66 -6.20 -3.07 -13.05
N LEU A 67 -4.94 -2.65 -12.88
CA LEU A 67 -4.09 -2.26 -14.00
C LEU A 67 -3.83 -3.42 -14.95
N LEU A 68 -3.61 -4.61 -14.40
CA LEU A 68 -3.42 -5.81 -15.22
C LEU A 68 -4.69 -6.22 -15.94
N SER A 69 -5.85 -6.10 -15.29
CA SER A 69 -7.15 -6.43 -15.89
C SER A 69 -7.51 -5.50 -17.04
N ASP A 70 -7.11 -4.23 -16.97
CA ASP A 70 -7.37 -3.25 -18.03
C ASP A 70 -6.61 -3.57 -19.34
N GLY A 71 -5.56 -4.39 -19.26
CA GLY A 71 -4.78 -4.80 -20.41
C GLY A 71 -3.89 -3.73 -21.03
N LYS A 72 -3.76 -2.57 -20.37
CA LYS A 72 -2.95 -1.45 -20.88
C LYS A 72 -1.48 -1.55 -20.50
N TYR A 73 -1.18 -2.34 -19.45
CA TYR A 73 0.17 -2.44 -18.89
C TYR A 73 0.58 -3.90 -18.79
N ASN A 74 1.85 -4.19 -19.09
CA ASN A 74 2.42 -5.49 -18.81
C ASN A 74 2.88 -5.57 -17.35
N VAL A 75 3.34 -6.75 -16.92
CA VAL A 75 3.75 -6.99 -15.53
C VAL A 75 4.86 -6.02 -15.10
N ASN A 76 5.86 -5.83 -15.94
CA ASN A 76 6.98 -4.94 -15.62
C ASN A 76 6.53 -3.48 -15.48
N GLU A 77 5.67 -3.03 -16.36
CA GLU A 77 5.12 -1.67 -16.32
C GLU A 77 4.31 -1.43 -15.05
N VAL A 78 3.48 -2.39 -14.65
CA VAL A 78 2.71 -2.29 -13.41
C VAL A 78 3.64 -2.22 -12.21
N SER A 79 4.70 -3.03 -12.20
CA SER A 79 5.70 -3.02 -11.13
C SER A 79 6.32 -1.63 -10.95
N ILE A 80 6.70 -1.01 -12.06
CA ILE A 80 7.29 0.34 -12.05
C ILE A 80 6.28 1.37 -11.55
N GLU A 81 5.06 1.31 -12.05
CA GLU A 81 3.98 2.24 -11.67
C GLU A 81 3.71 2.21 -10.16
N LEU A 82 3.85 1.04 -9.54
CA LEU A 82 3.63 0.87 -8.11
C LEU A 82 4.87 1.21 -7.26
N GLY A 83 5.97 1.63 -7.89
CA GLY A 83 7.16 2.06 -7.18
C GLY A 83 8.15 0.97 -6.82
N TYR A 84 8.07 -0.20 -7.44
CA TYR A 84 9.04 -1.27 -7.21
C TYR A 84 10.29 -1.04 -8.04
N SER A 85 11.45 -1.20 -7.43
CA SER A 85 12.73 -1.05 -8.11
C SER A 85 13.05 -2.23 -9.03
N ASN A 86 12.44 -3.40 -8.76
CA ASN A 86 12.52 -4.55 -9.66
C ASN A 86 11.20 -5.34 -9.59
N SER A 87 10.90 -6.05 -10.67
CA SER A 87 9.64 -6.77 -10.79
C SER A 87 9.55 -8.02 -9.90
N SER A 88 10.68 -8.57 -9.47
CA SER A 88 10.70 -9.78 -8.63
C SER A 88 9.98 -9.57 -7.30
N HIS A 89 10.21 -8.44 -6.64
CA HIS A 89 9.54 -8.12 -5.38
C HIS A 89 8.03 -7.94 -5.59
N PHE A 90 7.64 -7.29 -6.67
CA PHE A 90 6.23 -7.13 -7.03
C PHE A 90 5.56 -8.49 -7.28
N ILE A 91 6.19 -9.34 -8.10
CA ILE A 91 5.65 -10.66 -8.44
C ILE A 91 5.45 -11.50 -7.18
N HIS A 92 6.43 -11.47 -6.26
CA HIS A 92 6.34 -12.18 -4.99
C HIS A 92 5.16 -11.67 -4.14
N ALA A 93 5.03 -10.36 -4.00
CA ALA A 93 3.95 -9.75 -3.22
C ALA A 93 2.58 -10.06 -3.81
N PHE A 94 2.45 -9.99 -5.14
CA PHE A 94 1.20 -10.29 -5.84
C PHE A 94 0.79 -11.74 -5.62
N LYS A 95 1.73 -12.67 -5.83
CA LYS A 95 1.47 -14.11 -5.64
C LYS A 95 1.09 -14.42 -4.20
N LYS A 96 1.74 -13.77 -3.24
CA LYS A 96 1.44 -13.96 -1.82
C LYS A 96 0.00 -13.56 -1.49
N LYS A 97 -0.49 -12.47 -2.08
CA LYS A 97 -1.85 -11.99 -1.83
C LYS A 97 -2.91 -12.78 -2.60
N PHE A 98 -2.69 -13.04 -3.89
CA PHE A 98 -3.70 -13.61 -4.77
C PHE A 98 -3.53 -15.12 -5.05
N GLY A 99 -2.42 -15.70 -4.62
CA GLY A 99 -2.17 -17.13 -4.82
C GLY A 99 -1.63 -17.51 -6.19
N ILE A 100 -1.58 -16.58 -7.14
CA ILE A 100 -1.06 -16.81 -8.50
C ILE A 100 -0.16 -15.64 -8.90
N THR A 101 0.71 -15.88 -9.90
CA THR A 101 1.58 -14.83 -10.42
C THR A 101 0.78 -13.81 -11.24
N PRO A 102 1.30 -12.57 -11.40
CA PRO A 102 0.65 -11.59 -12.27
C PRO A 102 0.45 -12.09 -13.70
N LEU A 103 1.42 -12.82 -14.25
CA LEU A 103 1.31 -13.36 -15.60
C LEU A 103 0.19 -14.38 -15.71
N SER A 104 0.07 -15.29 -14.73
CA SER A 104 -1.03 -16.24 -14.67
C SER A 104 -2.39 -15.55 -14.53
N PHE A 105 -2.42 -14.49 -13.74
CA PHE A 105 -3.62 -13.67 -13.54
C PHE A 105 -4.09 -13.06 -14.87
N ILE A 106 -3.19 -12.51 -15.67
CA ILE A 106 -3.51 -11.95 -16.99
C ILE A 106 -4.09 -13.02 -17.91
N LYS A 107 -3.49 -14.22 -17.90
CA LYS A 107 -3.92 -15.34 -18.77
C LYS A 107 -5.29 -15.88 -18.42
N GLN A 108 -5.76 -15.69 -17.19
CA GLN A 108 -7.07 -16.14 -16.74
C GLN A 108 -8.20 -15.18 -17.10
N SER A 109 -7.88 -13.91 -17.39
CA SER A 109 -8.89 -12.89 -17.64
C SER A 109 -9.23 -12.68 -19.13
#